data_69bcc54c4f1d45bb44e1962b2526b5e3
#
_entry.id   69bcc54c4f1d45bb44e1962b2526b5e3
#
_cell.length_a   1.000
_cell.length_b   1.000
_cell.length_c   1.000
_cell.angle_alpha   90.00
_cell.angle_beta   90.00
_cell.angle_gamma   90.00
#
_symmetry.space_group_name_H-M   'P 1'
#
loop_
_entity.id
_entity.type
_entity.pdbx_description
1 polymer ?
#
loop_
_entity_poly.entity_id
_entity_poly.type
_entity_poly.pdbx_seq_one_letter_code
_entity_poly.pdbx_strand_id
1 'polypeptide(L)' 'MQRILVVEDDFDIQELLQNFLQEAGYEVAVANDGVEALSLFAGERYDLIVLDIMLPKIDGYG' A
#
# COMPACT_ATOMS: atom_id res chain seq x y z
N MET A 1 -8.89 16.03 3.01
CA MET A 1 -7.64 15.29 3.07
C MET A 1 -7.76 14.00 2.29
N GLN A 2 -6.78 13.70 1.47
CA GLN A 2 -6.84 12.52 0.64
C GLN A 2 -6.38 11.30 1.41
N ARG A 3 -7.02 10.19 1.12
CA ARG A 3 -6.75 8.94 1.80
C ARG A 3 -6.12 7.96 0.84
N ILE A 4 -5.01 7.37 1.24
CA ILE A 4 -4.25 6.45 0.40
C ILE A 4 -4.16 5.11 1.08
N LEU A 5 -4.42 4.06 0.30
CA LEU A 5 -4.26 2.70 0.78
C LEU A 5 -2.98 2.13 0.18
N VAL A 6 -2.09 1.70 1.05
CA VAL A 6 -0.82 1.11 0.62
C VAL A 6 -0.90 -0.40 0.83
N VAL A 7 -0.69 -1.15 -0.23
CA VAL A 7 -0.70 -2.61 -0.16
C VAL A 7 0.73 -3.10 -0.38
N GLU A 8 1.32 -3.61 0.67
CA GLU A 8 2.72 -4.00 0.64
C GLU A 8 2.97 -5.08 1.68
N ASP A 9 3.62 -6.17 1.30
CA ASP A 9 3.85 -7.27 2.23
C ASP A 9 5.15 -7.10 3.02
N ASP A 10 6.03 -6.21 2.62
CA ASP A 10 7.27 -5.96 3.33
C ASP A 10 7.04 -4.89 4.39
N PHE A 11 7.23 -5.25 5.63
CA PHE A 11 6.94 -4.36 6.74
C PHE A 11 7.80 -3.08 6.70
N ASP A 12 9.06 -3.21 6.34
CA ASP A 12 9.94 -2.06 6.30
C ASP A 12 9.52 -1.07 5.22
N ILE A 13 9.09 -1.61 4.08
CA ILE A 13 8.65 -0.75 2.99
C ILE A 13 7.31 -0.11 3.34
N GLN A 14 6.44 -0.83 4.03
CA GLN A 14 5.20 -0.24 4.51
C GLN A 14 5.48 0.99 5.33
N GLU A 15 6.40 0.86 6.28
CA GLU A 15 6.69 1.95 7.18
C GLU A 15 7.30 3.13 6.43
N LEU A 16 8.17 2.85 5.49
CA LEU A 16 8.79 3.89 4.71
C LEU A 16 7.76 4.68 3.90
N LEU A 17 6.88 3.96 3.21
CA LEU A 17 5.86 4.62 2.41
C LEU A 17 4.88 5.37 3.28
N GLN A 18 4.51 4.78 4.40
CA GLN A 18 3.56 5.42 5.30
C GLN A 18 4.11 6.74 5.81
N ASN A 19 5.36 6.74 6.24
CA ASN A 19 5.98 7.96 6.75
C ASN A 19 6.08 9.02 5.65
N PHE A 20 6.50 8.58 4.47
CA PHE A 20 6.66 9.52 3.37
C PHE A 20 5.33 10.17 2.98
N LEU A 21 4.29 9.38 2.88
CA LEU A 21 3.00 9.90 2.47
C LEU A 21 2.35 10.73 3.56
N GLN A 22 2.53 10.34 4.81
CA GLN A 22 1.99 11.14 5.90
C GLN A 22 2.65 12.49 5.98
N GLU A 23 3.95 12.54 5.71
CA GLU A 23 4.64 13.81 5.70
C GLU A 23 4.14 14.71 4.58
N ALA A 24 3.67 14.11 3.51
CA ALA A 24 3.15 14.88 2.39
C ALA A 24 1.72 15.36 2.65
N GLY A 25 1.14 14.98 3.78
CA GLY A 25 -0.19 15.47 4.13
C GLY A 25 -1.32 14.51 3.82
N TYR A 26 -1.02 13.27 3.52
CA TYR A 26 -2.06 12.30 3.20
C TYR A 26 -2.40 11.44 4.41
N GLU A 27 -3.62 10.91 4.38
CA GLU A 27 -4.03 9.94 5.38
C GLU A 27 -3.74 8.58 4.79
N VAL A 28 -3.06 7.72 5.53
CA VAL A 28 -2.55 6.47 4.99
C VAL A 28 -3.07 5.29 5.77
N ALA A 29 -3.55 4.28 5.05
CA ALA A 29 -3.88 2.99 5.63
C ALA A 29 -2.98 1.96 4.96
N VAL A 30 -2.66 0.90 5.67
CA VAL A 30 -1.73 -0.10 5.17
C VAL A 30 -2.38 -1.47 5.22
N ALA A 31 -2.24 -2.21 4.13
CA ALA A 31 -2.69 -3.59 4.05
C ALA A 31 -1.47 -4.47 3.74
N ASN A 32 -1.44 -5.65 4.33
CA ASN A 32 -0.30 -6.54 4.14
C ASN A 32 -0.42 -7.38 2.88
N ASP A 33 -1.63 -7.55 2.38
CA ASP A 33 -1.85 -8.35 1.19
C ASP A 33 -3.16 -7.94 0.54
N GLY A 34 -3.49 -8.60 -0.56
CA GLY A 34 -4.68 -8.25 -1.31
C GLY A 34 -5.98 -8.53 -0.57
N VAL A 35 -5.99 -9.55 0.26
CA VAL A 35 -7.19 -9.88 1.03
C VAL A 35 -7.47 -8.78 2.04
N GLU A 36 -6.44 -8.35 2.75
CA GLU A 36 -6.61 -7.29 3.71
C GLU A 36 -6.97 -5.98 3.01
N ALA A 37 -6.38 -5.75 1.83
CA ALA A 37 -6.69 -4.56 1.06
C ALA A 37 -8.16 -4.52 0.67
N LEU A 38 -8.70 -5.64 0.23
CA LEU A 38 -10.11 -5.70 -0.14
C LEU A 38 -11.01 -5.44 1.06
N SER A 39 -10.62 -5.99 2.19
CA SER A 39 -11.38 -5.79 3.42
C SER A 39 -11.43 -4.32 3.81
N LEU A 40 -10.30 -3.65 3.72
CA LEU A 40 -10.24 -2.24 4.04
C LEU A 40 -11.00 -1.40 3.02
N PHE A 41 -10.83 -1.74 1.76
CA PHE A 41 -11.46 -0.99 0.70
C PHE A 41 -12.99 -1.10 0.76
N ALA A 42 -13.49 -2.24 1.20
CA ALA A 42 -14.93 -2.43 1.31
C ALA A 42 -15.52 -1.56 2.40
N GLY A 43 -14.74 -1.27 3.45
CA GLY A 43 -15.25 -0.50 4.57
C GLY A 43 -15.00 0.98 4.47
N GLU A 44 -14.12 1.40 3.59
CA GLU A 44 -13.73 2.80 3.54
C GLU A 44 -13.49 3.24 2.12
N ARG A 45 -13.43 4.53 1.95
CA ARG A 45 -13.20 5.10 0.65
C ARG A 45 -11.76 5.60 0.56
N TYR A 46 -11.09 5.27 -0.52
CA TYR A 46 -9.70 5.69 -0.73
C TYR A 46 -9.60 6.44 -2.04
N ASP A 47 -8.79 7.47 -2.06
CA ASP A 47 -8.57 8.28 -3.25
C ASP A 47 -7.52 7.64 -4.15
N LEU A 48 -6.61 6.87 -3.57
CA LEU A 48 -5.54 6.26 -4.33
C LEU A 48 -5.12 4.97 -3.65
N ILE A 49 -4.77 3.98 -4.44
CA ILE A 49 -4.26 2.72 -3.93
C ILE A 49 -2.88 2.51 -4.51
N VAL A 50 -1.91 2.32 -3.64
CA VAL A 50 -0.55 2.05 -4.04
C VAL A 50 -0.29 0.57 -3.84
N LEU A 51 -0.04 -0.14 -4.93
CA LEU A 51 0.23 -1.55 -4.89
C LEU A 51 1.70 -1.76 -5.18
N ASP A 52 2.39 -2.28 -4.21
CA ASP A 52 3.79 -2.58 -4.41
C ASP A 52 4.00 -4.04 -4.11
N ILE A 53 3.62 -4.86 -5.05
CA ILE A 53 3.74 -6.28 -4.90
C ILE A 53 5.10 -6.71 -5.42
N MET A 54 5.83 -7.39 -4.54
CA MET A 54 7.10 -7.87 -4.95
C MET A 54 6.86 -8.97 -5.91
N LEU A 55 7.00 -8.72 -7.15
CA LEU A 55 6.82 -9.76 -8.14
C LEU A 55 7.95 -10.75 -8.03
N PRO A 56 7.64 -12.00 -8.20
CA PRO A 56 8.70 -12.99 -8.19
C PRO A 56 9.62 -12.67 -9.35
N LYS A 57 10.88 -12.85 -9.17
CA LYS A 57 11.83 -12.51 -10.12
C LYS A 57 11.60 -13.20 -11.33
N ILE A 58 11.30 -12.59 -12.22
CA ILE A 58 11.05 -13.24 -13.42
C ILE A 58 12.28 -13.31 -14.21
N ASP A 59 12.72 -13.50 -14.20
CA ASP A 59 13.63 -13.35 -14.82
C ASP A 59 13.95 -13.32 -15.76
N GLY A 60 13.91 -13.02 -15.78
CA GLY A 60 14.14 -12.77 -16.42
C GLY A 60 14.44 -12.38 -16.97
N TYR A 61 14.10 -12.50 -16.65
CA TYR A 61 14.32 -12.00 -16.98
C TYR A 61 14.56 -11.87 -17.04
N GLY A 62 14.41 -11.99 -17.09
CA GLY A 62 14.38 -11.79 -16.98
C GLY A 62 14.56 -11.82 -16.95
#